data_d3d12f3e56deb6e83c5bfc6b83bb5dc8
#
_entry.id   d3d12f3e56deb6e83c5bfc6b83bb5dc8
#
_cell.length_a   1.000
_cell.length_b   1.000
_cell.length_c   1.000
_cell.angle_alpha   90.00
_cell.angle_beta   90.00
_cell.angle_gamma   90.00
#
_symmetry.space_group_name_H-M   'P 1'
#
loop_
_entity.id
_entity.type
_entity.pdbx_description
1 polymer ?
#
loop_
_entity_poly.entity_id
_entity_poly.type
_entity_poly.pdbx_seq_one_letter_code
_entity_poly.pdbx_strand_id
1 'polypeptide(L)'
;MKKSLILILFSVFLMFVLSGCGKKETRDFHMENHAWTFSEVVGSENPVSDLECSAVDETLTIKSANGDKWELTYKISGKDTNSLIYELEYVNGTESVNGMAVSSITEYAKGKYEYTLVIDLDGYAIYFYDRESEE
;
A
#
# COMPACT_ATOMS: atom_id res chain seq x y z
N MET A 1 -34.53 24.16 -17.07
CA MET A 1 -34.05 24.66 -15.80
C MET A 1 -34.56 23.89 -14.60
N LYS A 2 -35.83 23.58 -14.53
CA LYS A 2 -36.37 22.81 -13.42
C LYS A 2 -35.80 21.38 -13.37
N LYS A 3 -35.48 20.81 -14.51
CA LYS A 3 -34.91 19.46 -14.58
C LYS A 3 -33.49 19.39 -14.01
N SER A 4 -32.68 20.41 -14.25
CA SER A 4 -31.34 20.43 -13.73
C SER A 4 -31.30 20.68 -12.23
N LEU A 5 -32.24 21.43 -11.71
CA LEU A 5 -32.37 21.66 -10.27
C LEU A 5 -32.75 20.37 -9.54
N ILE A 6 -33.65 19.60 -10.09
CA ILE A 6 -34.08 18.33 -9.53
C ILE A 6 -32.93 17.32 -9.56
N LEU A 7 -32.16 17.33 -10.61
CA LEU A 7 -31.00 16.46 -10.74
C LEU A 7 -29.92 16.78 -9.71
N ILE A 8 -29.69 18.06 -9.48
CA ILE A 8 -28.72 18.51 -8.47
C ILE A 8 -29.19 18.10 -7.08
N LEU A 9 -30.46 18.30 -6.77
CA LEU A 9 -31.03 17.89 -5.49
C LEU A 9 -30.92 16.39 -5.27
N PHE A 10 -31.19 15.61 -6.30
CA PHE A 10 -31.09 14.17 -6.22
C PHE A 10 -29.65 13.73 -6.03
N SER A 11 -28.71 14.36 -6.71
CA SER A 11 -27.30 14.10 -6.56
C SER A 11 -26.81 14.41 -5.15
N VAL A 12 -27.20 15.52 -4.59
CA VAL A 12 -26.86 15.91 -3.22
C VAL A 12 -27.45 14.93 -2.22
N PHE A 13 -28.70 14.52 -2.44
CA PHE A 13 -29.34 13.55 -1.60
C PHE A 13 -28.64 12.19 -1.64
N LEU A 14 -28.21 11.77 -2.81
CA LEU A 14 -27.47 10.52 -2.98
C LEU A 14 -26.13 10.57 -2.26
N MET A 15 -25.42 11.69 -2.35
CA MET A 15 -24.18 11.87 -1.61
C MET A 15 -24.40 11.83 -0.10
N PHE A 16 -25.50 12.38 0.34
CA PHE A 16 -25.84 12.41 1.76
C PHE A 16 -26.11 10.99 2.28
N VAL A 17 -26.81 10.20 1.50
CA VAL A 17 -27.08 8.80 1.86
C VAL A 17 -25.79 7.99 1.89
N LEU A 18 -24.93 8.19 0.92
CA LEU A 18 -23.65 7.50 0.88
C LEU A 18 -22.74 7.89 2.05
N SER A 19 -22.68 9.16 2.40
CA SER A 19 -21.91 9.61 3.55
C SER A 19 -22.52 9.16 4.87
N GLY A 20 -23.85 9.04 4.93
CA GLY A 20 -24.55 8.54 6.11
C GLY A 20 -24.42 7.04 6.29
N CYS A 21 -24.28 6.29 5.21
CA CYS A 21 -24.28 4.83 5.24
C CYS A 21 -22.98 4.19 5.65
N GLY A 22 -21.99 4.90 6.07
CA GLY A 22 -20.82 4.18 6.45
C GLY A 22 -19.64 5.01 6.85
N LYS A 23 -19.69 6.28 6.62
CA LYS A 23 -18.48 7.08 6.83
C LYS A 23 -17.24 6.30 6.38
N LYS A 24 -17.40 5.53 5.33
CA LYS A 24 -16.27 4.86 4.72
C LYS A 24 -15.46 5.91 4.03
N GLU A 25 -14.70 6.60 4.84
CA GLU A 25 -13.56 7.26 4.28
C GLU A 25 -12.80 6.19 3.55
N THR A 26 -12.69 6.33 2.24
CA THR A 26 -11.82 5.50 1.46
C THR A 26 -10.41 5.78 1.93
N ARG A 27 -9.95 4.96 2.86
CA ARG A 27 -8.58 5.07 3.33
C ARG A 27 -7.67 4.64 2.21
N ASP A 28 -6.66 5.43 1.98
CA ASP A 28 -5.72 5.20 0.90
C ASP A 28 -4.61 4.26 1.39
N PHE A 29 -4.54 3.09 0.79
CA PHE A 29 -3.51 2.10 1.11
C PHE A 29 -2.56 1.86 -0.06
N HIS A 30 -2.46 2.80 -0.99
CA HIS A 30 -1.41 2.77 -2.01
C HIS A 30 -0.04 2.90 -1.34
N MET A 31 0.90 2.05 -1.72
CA MET A 31 2.18 2.01 -1.02
C MET A 31 2.98 3.30 -1.11
N GLU A 32 2.77 4.12 -2.13
CA GLU A 32 3.46 5.40 -2.28
C GLU A 32 2.98 6.47 -1.30
N ASN A 33 1.87 6.26 -0.64
CA ASN A 33 1.26 7.25 0.25
C ASN A 33 1.49 6.97 1.73
N HIS A 34 2.39 6.05 2.05
CA HIS A 34 2.66 5.66 3.43
C HIS A 34 4.15 5.71 3.76
N ALA A 35 4.43 5.99 5.02
CA ALA A 35 5.78 5.92 5.57
C ALA A 35 5.97 4.54 6.21
N TRP A 36 6.68 3.66 5.53
CA TRP A 36 6.77 2.26 5.93
C TRP A 36 7.83 2.04 7.00
N THR A 37 7.47 1.29 8.02
CA THR A 37 8.34 0.85 9.09
C THR A 37 8.62 -0.65 8.92
N PHE A 38 9.89 -1.02 9.02
CA PHE A 38 10.31 -2.40 8.88
C PHE A 38 9.79 -3.27 10.03
N SER A 39 9.28 -4.44 9.70
CA SER A 39 8.83 -5.44 10.66
C SER A 39 9.75 -6.64 10.68
N GLU A 40 9.77 -7.42 9.60
CA GLU A 40 10.59 -8.64 9.56
C GLU A 40 10.83 -9.11 8.13
N VAL A 41 11.82 -9.98 7.97
CA VAL A 41 12.05 -10.73 6.73
C VAL A 41 11.88 -12.21 7.02
N VAL A 42 11.08 -12.89 6.23
CA VAL A 42 10.88 -14.35 6.31
C VAL A 42 11.57 -15.00 5.11
N GLY A 43 12.25 -16.10 5.34
CA GLY A 43 12.97 -16.82 4.28
C GLY A 43 14.45 -16.53 4.24
N SER A 44 14.95 -15.62 5.04
CA SER A 44 16.38 -15.32 5.13
C SER A 44 17.05 -16.17 6.22
N GLU A 45 18.22 -16.73 5.89
CA GLU A 45 19.02 -17.47 6.87
C GLU A 45 19.74 -16.54 7.84
N ASN A 46 19.96 -15.29 7.41
CA ASN A 46 20.62 -14.28 8.22
C ASN A 46 19.61 -13.29 8.73
N PRO A 47 19.62 -12.96 10.02
CA PRO A 47 18.70 -11.96 10.55
C PRO A 47 18.98 -10.61 9.92
N VAL A 48 17.94 -9.99 9.37
CA VAL A 48 17.98 -8.63 8.87
C VAL A 48 17.45 -7.74 9.98
N SER A 49 18.27 -6.78 10.41
CA SER A 49 17.95 -5.95 11.56
C SER A 49 17.09 -4.73 11.21
N ASP A 50 17.24 -4.19 10.02
CA ASP A 50 16.52 -2.99 9.62
C ASP A 50 16.59 -2.79 8.12
N LEU A 51 15.45 -2.35 7.56
CA LEU A 51 15.35 -1.97 6.16
C LEU A 51 14.50 -0.71 6.07
N GLU A 52 14.87 0.18 5.16
CA GLU A 52 14.07 1.33 4.82
C GLU A 52 13.37 1.07 3.49
N CYS A 53 12.13 1.48 3.39
CA CYS A 53 11.33 1.31 2.19
C CYS A 53 10.63 2.60 1.82
N SER A 54 10.72 2.98 0.57
CA SER A 54 9.99 4.12 0.03
C SER A 54 9.50 3.83 -1.38
N ALA A 55 8.35 4.36 -1.73
CA ALA A 55 7.78 4.24 -3.06
C ALA A 55 7.48 5.63 -3.60
N VAL A 56 8.15 6.02 -4.67
CA VAL A 56 8.02 7.34 -5.29
C VAL A 56 8.10 7.17 -6.80
N ASP A 57 7.18 7.81 -7.52
CA ASP A 57 7.20 7.85 -9.00
C ASP A 57 7.36 6.48 -9.65
N GLU A 58 6.56 5.52 -9.22
CA GLU A 58 6.56 4.14 -9.72
C GLU A 58 7.85 3.38 -9.45
N THR A 59 8.67 3.88 -8.54
CA THR A 59 9.90 3.20 -8.11
C THR A 59 9.81 2.88 -6.62
N LEU A 60 10.00 1.61 -6.31
CA LEU A 60 10.12 1.11 -4.95
C LEU A 60 11.59 0.97 -4.63
N THR A 61 12.02 1.62 -3.55
CA THR A 61 13.41 1.57 -3.10
C THR A 61 13.48 0.93 -1.72
N ILE A 62 14.34 -0.07 -1.59
CA ILE A 62 14.62 -0.74 -0.32
C ILE A 62 16.10 -0.54 -0.02
N LYS A 63 16.41 -0.04 1.17
CA LYS A 63 17.79 0.19 1.61
C LYS A 63 18.05 -0.59 2.89
N SER A 64 19.24 -1.18 2.97
CA SER A 64 19.70 -1.80 4.20
C SER A 64 20.55 -0.84 5.02
N ALA A 65 20.77 -1.18 6.28
CA ALA A 65 21.57 -0.37 7.18
C ALA A 65 23.05 -0.24 6.74
N ASN A 66 23.53 -1.23 5.97
CA ASN A 66 24.92 -1.22 5.47
C ASN A 66 25.07 -0.46 4.14
N GLY A 67 23.99 0.10 3.61
CA GLY A 67 24.04 0.90 2.39
C GLY A 67 23.65 0.17 1.11
N ASP A 68 23.33 -1.12 1.17
CA ASP A 68 22.81 -1.82 0.01
C ASP A 68 21.44 -1.27 -0.37
N LYS A 69 21.21 -1.18 -1.67
CA LYS A 69 20.02 -0.55 -2.20
C LYS A 69 19.44 -1.38 -3.33
N TRP A 70 18.14 -1.62 -3.26
CA TRP A 70 17.39 -2.28 -4.32
C TRP A 70 16.35 -1.31 -4.87
N GLU A 71 16.34 -1.17 -6.18
CA GLU A 71 15.36 -0.33 -6.88
C GLU A 71 14.53 -1.18 -7.82
N LEU A 72 13.21 -1.09 -7.66
CA LEU A 72 12.26 -1.84 -8.48
C LEU A 72 11.20 -0.89 -9.00
N THR A 73 10.77 -1.11 -10.23
CA THR A 73 9.57 -0.46 -10.73
C THR A 73 8.35 -1.28 -10.30
N TYR A 74 7.24 -0.61 -10.11
CA TYR A 74 6.01 -1.29 -9.70
C TYR A 74 4.83 -0.80 -10.53
N LYS A 75 3.86 -1.68 -10.72
CA LYS A 75 2.58 -1.35 -11.31
C LYS A 75 1.50 -2.19 -10.65
N ILE A 76 0.28 -1.64 -10.57
CA ILE A 76 -0.85 -2.36 -10.00
C ILE A 76 -1.26 -3.47 -10.98
N SER A 77 -1.30 -4.70 -10.51
CA SER A 77 -1.74 -5.86 -11.28
C SER A 77 -3.06 -6.43 -10.80
N GLY A 78 -3.46 -6.10 -9.57
CA GLY A 78 -4.70 -6.57 -9.01
C GLY A 78 -5.20 -5.67 -7.91
N LYS A 79 -6.50 -5.77 -7.64
CA LYS A 79 -7.15 -4.96 -6.62
C LYS A 79 -8.26 -5.75 -5.95
N ASP A 80 -8.30 -5.67 -4.63
CA ASP A 80 -9.38 -6.19 -3.82
C ASP A 80 -9.92 -5.08 -2.94
N THR A 81 -10.92 -5.35 -2.14
CA THR A 81 -11.54 -4.35 -1.26
C THR A 81 -10.55 -3.72 -0.31
N ASN A 82 -9.63 -4.51 0.23
CA ASN A 82 -8.70 -4.08 1.27
C ASN A 82 -7.24 -4.25 0.88
N SER A 83 -6.95 -4.52 -0.39
CA SER A 83 -5.57 -4.74 -0.81
C SER A 83 -5.34 -4.37 -2.26
N LEU A 84 -4.10 -4.01 -2.55
CA LEU A 84 -3.59 -3.78 -3.90
C LEU A 84 -2.43 -4.74 -4.13
N ILE A 85 -2.40 -5.33 -5.30
CA ILE A 85 -1.32 -6.22 -5.71
C ILE A 85 -0.49 -5.51 -6.77
N TYR A 86 0.81 -5.51 -6.57
CA TYR A 86 1.76 -4.88 -7.49
C TYR A 86 2.69 -5.91 -8.07
N GLU A 87 3.02 -5.75 -9.35
CA GLU A 87 4.12 -6.47 -9.96
C GLU A 87 5.38 -5.62 -9.85
N LEU A 88 6.49 -6.28 -9.52
CA LEU A 88 7.79 -5.63 -9.33
C LEU A 88 8.80 -6.13 -10.35
N GLU A 89 9.61 -5.20 -10.87
CA GLU A 89 10.73 -5.51 -11.75
C GLU A 89 11.94 -4.69 -11.34
N TYR A 90 13.13 -5.28 -11.40
CA TYR A 90 14.35 -4.52 -11.13
C TYR A 90 14.58 -3.45 -12.17
N VAL A 91 14.98 -2.26 -11.75
CA VAL A 91 15.24 -1.12 -12.64
C VAL A 91 16.37 -1.43 -13.62
N ASN A 92 17.38 -2.20 -13.20
CA ASN A 92 18.54 -2.54 -14.00
C ASN A 92 18.42 -3.89 -14.72
N GLY A 93 17.27 -4.26 -15.08
CA GLY A 93 16.76 -5.41 -15.81
C GLY A 93 17.68 -6.43 -16.49
N THR A 94 18.81 -6.81 -15.93
CA THR A 94 19.57 -7.96 -16.42
C THR A 94 19.07 -9.29 -15.90
N GLU A 95 18.28 -9.26 -14.83
CA GLU A 95 17.60 -10.43 -14.31
C GLU A 95 16.12 -10.12 -14.17
N SER A 96 15.30 -10.89 -14.86
CA SER A 96 13.86 -10.81 -14.67
C SER A 96 13.51 -11.48 -13.35
N VAL A 97 13.49 -10.70 -12.29
CA VAL A 97 13.00 -11.19 -11.01
C VAL A 97 11.53 -10.90 -10.97
N ASN A 98 10.75 -11.94 -10.86
CA ASN A 98 9.32 -11.81 -10.65
C ASN A 98 9.09 -11.52 -9.17
N GLY A 99 8.97 -10.24 -8.86
CA GLY A 99 8.61 -9.81 -7.53
C GLY A 99 7.16 -9.39 -7.48
N MET A 100 6.59 -9.44 -6.30
CA MET A 100 5.22 -9.03 -6.04
C MET A 100 5.19 -8.25 -4.73
N ALA A 101 4.35 -7.23 -4.67
CA ALA A 101 4.07 -6.56 -3.41
C ALA A 101 2.57 -6.51 -3.20
N VAL A 102 2.15 -6.57 -1.96
CA VAL A 102 0.74 -6.43 -1.58
C VAL A 102 0.67 -5.37 -0.50
N SER A 103 -0.05 -4.29 -0.78
CA SER A 103 -0.40 -3.32 0.25
C SER A 103 -1.83 -3.57 0.68
N SER A 104 -2.07 -3.54 1.98
CA SER A 104 -3.38 -3.84 2.53
C SER A 104 -3.68 -2.96 3.73
N ILE A 105 -4.97 -2.88 4.07
CA ILE A 105 -5.45 -2.17 5.23
C ILE A 105 -6.17 -3.15 6.15
N THR A 106 -5.90 -3.07 7.44
CA THR A 106 -6.52 -3.92 8.45
C THR A 106 -6.96 -3.07 9.62
N GLU A 107 -8.15 -3.32 10.11
CA GLU A 107 -8.62 -2.70 11.35
C GLU A 107 -8.11 -3.55 12.52
N TYR A 108 -7.16 -3.03 13.28
CA TYR A 108 -6.57 -3.76 14.41
C TYR A 108 -7.30 -3.49 15.73
N ALA A 109 -8.05 -2.38 15.80
CA ALA A 109 -8.91 -2.04 16.90
C ALA A 109 -10.05 -1.20 16.35
N LYS A 110 -11.14 -1.06 17.07
CA LYS A 110 -12.32 -0.34 16.60
C LYS A 110 -11.98 1.08 16.14
N GLY A 111 -12.15 1.35 14.87
CA GLY A 111 -11.86 2.64 14.25
C GLY A 111 -10.37 2.92 14.05
N LYS A 112 -9.50 1.96 14.32
CA LYS A 112 -8.06 2.11 14.18
C LYS A 112 -7.52 1.17 13.12
N TYR A 113 -6.70 1.69 12.23
CA TYR A 113 -6.25 0.97 11.05
C TYR A 113 -4.74 0.87 10.99
N GLU A 114 -4.29 -0.24 10.49
CA GLU A 114 -2.90 -0.50 10.18
C GLU A 114 -2.77 -0.83 8.71
N TYR A 115 -1.78 -0.27 8.07
CA TYR A 115 -1.43 -0.56 6.69
C TYR A 115 -0.26 -1.50 6.67
N THR A 116 -0.30 -2.49 5.80
CA THR A 116 0.74 -3.50 5.70
C THR A 116 1.24 -3.56 4.26
N LEU A 117 2.55 -3.61 4.10
CA LEU A 117 3.18 -3.85 2.82
C LEU A 117 4.01 -5.12 2.93
N VAL A 118 3.68 -6.10 2.12
CA VAL A 118 4.45 -7.34 2.03
C VAL A 118 5.10 -7.39 0.65
N ILE A 119 6.41 -7.51 0.63
CA ILE A 119 7.17 -7.60 -0.61
C ILE A 119 7.72 -9.01 -0.71
N ASP A 120 7.30 -9.72 -1.74
CA ASP A 120 7.79 -11.06 -2.04
C ASP A 120 8.80 -10.93 -3.18
N LEU A 121 10.05 -11.25 -2.88
CA LEU A 121 11.16 -11.04 -3.80
C LEU A 121 12.20 -12.13 -3.58
N ASP A 122 12.50 -12.89 -4.63
CA ASP A 122 13.54 -13.94 -4.60
C ASP A 122 13.38 -14.96 -3.48
N GLY A 123 12.13 -15.30 -3.15
CA GLY A 123 11.86 -16.26 -2.08
C GLY A 123 11.86 -15.67 -0.69
N TYR A 124 12.09 -14.38 -0.57
CA TYR A 124 11.99 -13.66 0.70
C TYR A 124 10.68 -12.92 0.78
N ALA A 125 10.05 -12.90 1.94
CA ALA A 125 8.90 -12.06 2.22
C ALA A 125 9.33 -10.99 3.22
N ILE A 126 9.24 -9.74 2.80
CA ILE A 126 9.65 -8.58 3.60
C ILE A 126 8.39 -7.86 4.06
N TYR A 127 8.25 -7.65 5.35
CA TYR A 127 7.07 -7.06 5.96
C TYR A 127 7.36 -5.66 6.48
N PHE A 128 6.51 -4.72 6.06
CA PHE A 128 6.50 -3.35 6.54
C PHE A 128 5.09 -3.00 7.02
N TYR A 129 5.00 -2.03 7.90
CA TYR A 129 3.71 -1.53 8.37
C TYR A 129 3.72 -0.01 8.51
N ASP A 130 2.52 0.57 8.53
CA ASP A 130 2.28 1.96 8.84
C ASP A 130 0.98 2.02 9.63
N ARG A 131 1.07 2.39 10.89
CA ARG A 131 -0.10 2.42 11.78
C ARG A 131 -0.55 3.84 11.98
N GLU A 132 -1.86 4.05 11.90
CA GLU A 132 -2.42 5.37 12.18
C GLU A 132 -2.09 5.78 13.62
N SER A 133 -1.63 7.04 13.75
CA SER A 133 -1.33 7.57 15.07
C SER A 133 -2.59 7.69 15.89
N GLU A 134 -2.50 7.31 17.15
CA GLU A 134 -3.57 7.50 18.13
C GLU A 134 -3.54 8.95 18.61
N GLU A 135 -4.43 9.74 18.08
CA GLU A 135 -4.69 11.04 18.66
C GLU A 135 -6.06 11.09 19.23
#